data_f01edddfb9d983d8a5f15f44adab548b
#
_entry.id   f01edddfb9d983d8a5f15f44adab548b
#
_cell.length_a   1.000
_cell.length_b   1.000
_cell.length_c   1.000
_cell.angle_alpha   90.00
_cell.angle_beta   90.00
_cell.angle_gamma   90.00
#
_symmetry.space_group_name_H-M   'P 1'
#
loop_
_entity.id
_entity.type
_entity.pdbx_description
1 polymer ?
#
loop_
_entity_poly.entity_id
_entity_poly.type
_entity_poly.pdbx_seq_one_letter_code
_entity_poly.pdbx_strand_id
1 'polypeptide(L)'
;MKFLKIAVSALALLATGAASAETKLNLINAGELRILTNPIYPPMEFVNPQKGTLDGFDIDIANAIAKKLNLNTLFVTTAFQELPSSLQTGRGDMIISGMSDNTKRQASMDFVDYITSGPILFTVKANADQYKKTEDLCGKTVAGSRSTTFGDNVKTWSDANCVAKGKPAINFEGTTDSNAARLGMKQGRYDAVVQGIETIAYQMSLEPDTFVLVGDPLLSNDTFGMGFKKDNAALRDAVAGALDEVIKDGTYAELLKKWGLVHNAVEKAVVNGVK
;
A
#
# COMPACT_ATOMS: atom_id res chain seq x y z
N MET A 1 -29.42 82.93 7.41
CA MET A 1 -28.59 81.81 7.97
C MET A 1 -29.22 80.51 7.50
N LYS A 2 -28.58 79.82 6.55
CA LYS A 2 -29.05 78.52 5.99
C LYS A 2 -28.25 77.41 6.61
N PHE A 3 -28.84 76.51 7.36
CA PHE A 3 -28.22 75.33 7.94
C PHE A 3 -28.22 74.18 6.89
N LEU A 4 -27.02 73.77 6.50
CA LEU A 4 -26.80 72.63 5.61
C LEU A 4 -26.77 71.35 6.47
N LYS A 5 -27.71 70.44 6.28
CA LYS A 5 -27.73 69.12 6.90
C LYS A 5 -26.90 68.14 6.05
N ILE A 6 -25.77 67.65 6.59
CA ILE A 6 -24.98 66.62 5.97
C ILE A 6 -25.55 65.27 6.47
N ALA A 7 -26.07 64.47 5.50
CA ALA A 7 -26.49 63.10 5.77
C ALA A 7 -25.27 62.17 5.57
N VAL A 8 -24.85 61.53 6.66
CA VAL A 8 -23.82 60.47 6.62
C VAL A 8 -24.50 59.13 6.37
N SER A 9 -24.37 58.58 5.17
CA SER A 9 -24.82 57.23 4.82
C SER A 9 -23.76 56.22 5.31
N ALA A 10 -24.05 55.44 6.34
CA ALA A 10 -23.24 54.33 6.76
C ALA A 10 -23.51 53.13 5.85
N LEU A 11 -22.52 52.79 5.03
CA LEU A 11 -22.54 51.59 4.19
C LEU A 11 -22.10 50.40 5.06
N ALA A 12 -23.07 49.59 5.49
CA ALA A 12 -22.77 48.31 6.19
C ALA A 12 -22.31 47.24 5.21
N LEU A 13 -21.02 46.93 5.19
CA LEU A 13 -20.48 45.75 4.47
C LEU A 13 -20.94 44.49 5.21
N LEU A 14 -21.90 43.77 4.66
CA LEU A 14 -22.23 42.41 5.05
C LEU A 14 -21.11 41.47 4.50
N ALA A 15 -20.15 41.15 5.34
CA ALA A 15 -19.22 40.09 5.09
C ALA A 15 -19.99 38.75 5.20
N THR A 16 -20.46 38.22 4.07
CA THR A 16 -20.96 36.85 3.97
C THR A 16 -19.76 35.91 4.10
N GLY A 17 -19.46 35.51 5.32
CA GLY A 17 -18.56 34.39 5.58
C GLY A 17 -19.19 33.14 4.96
N ALA A 18 -18.64 32.66 3.85
CA ALA A 18 -18.95 31.34 3.34
C ALA A 18 -18.47 30.34 4.41
N ALA A 19 -19.38 29.86 5.26
CA ALA A 19 -19.14 28.70 6.09
C ALA A 19 -18.92 27.55 5.11
N SER A 20 -17.66 27.15 4.93
CA SER A 20 -17.33 25.89 4.28
C SER A 20 -18.04 24.80 5.10
N ALA A 21 -19.01 24.13 4.50
CA ALA A 21 -19.64 22.99 5.13
C ALA A 21 -18.54 21.94 5.34
N GLU A 22 -18.10 21.77 6.57
CA GLU A 22 -17.13 20.77 6.96
C GLU A 22 -17.71 19.40 6.59
N THR A 23 -17.17 18.78 5.55
CA THR A 23 -17.63 17.46 5.07
C THR A 23 -17.45 16.48 6.23
N LYS A 24 -18.58 16.00 6.79
CA LYS A 24 -18.55 15.07 7.91
C LYS A 24 -17.92 13.76 7.46
N LEU A 25 -16.68 13.52 7.88
CA LEU A 25 -16.02 12.24 7.72
C LEU A 25 -16.73 11.23 8.62
N ASN A 26 -17.21 10.13 8.06
CA ASN A 26 -17.88 9.07 8.84
C ASN A 26 -16.84 8.23 9.58
N LEU A 27 -16.21 8.80 10.60
CA LEU A 27 -15.21 8.14 11.44
C LEU A 27 -15.88 7.36 12.57
N ILE A 28 -15.25 6.26 12.98
CA ILE A 28 -15.66 5.47 14.16
C ILE A 28 -15.60 6.35 15.42
N ASN A 29 -14.51 7.12 15.57
CA ASN A 29 -14.33 8.09 16.63
C ASN A 29 -14.04 9.46 16.04
N ALA A 30 -14.78 10.49 16.47
CA ALA A 30 -14.52 11.86 16.00
C ALA A 30 -13.09 12.31 16.34
N GLY A 31 -12.39 12.88 15.34
CA GLY A 31 -11.02 13.37 15.49
C GLY A 31 -9.92 12.29 15.47
N GLU A 32 -10.28 11.02 15.29
CA GLU A 32 -9.35 9.88 15.25
C GLU A 32 -9.54 9.10 13.95
N LEU A 33 -8.46 8.85 13.22
CA LEU A 33 -8.43 7.96 12.07
C LEU A 33 -7.90 6.58 12.51
N ARG A 34 -8.79 5.59 12.56
CA ARG A 34 -8.44 4.20 12.88
C ARG A 34 -7.95 3.46 11.65
N ILE A 35 -6.72 3.02 11.69
CA ILE A 35 -6.01 2.46 10.56
C ILE A 35 -5.69 0.99 10.81
N LEU A 36 -6.23 0.11 9.98
CA LEU A 36 -5.95 -1.32 10.01
C LEU A 36 -4.66 -1.61 9.25
N THR A 37 -3.74 -2.35 9.87
CA THR A 37 -2.44 -2.70 9.29
C THR A 37 -1.92 -4.05 9.77
N ASN A 38 -1.05 -4.72 8.98
CA ASN A 38 -0.35 -5.95 9.35
C ASN A 38 1.16 -5.73 9.37
N PRO A 39 1.77 -5.34 10.50
CA PRO A 39 3.13 -4.79 10.54
C PRO A 39 4.23 -5.86 10.48
N ILE A 40 4.28 -6.61 9.37
CA ILE A 40 5.29 -7.66 9.09
C ILE A 40 5.94 -7.50 7.70
N TYR A 41 5.73 -6.35 7.03
CA TYR A 41 6.09 -6.13 5.62
C TYR A 41 7.01 -4.92 5.41
N PRO A 42 8.25 -4.91 5.99
CA PRO A 42 9.18 -3.81 5.82
C PRO A 42 9.62 -3.65 4.34
N PRO A 43 9.82 -2.44 3.83
CA PRO A 43 9.82 -1.16 4.54
C PRO A 43 8.44 -0.50 4.64
N MET A 44 7.36 -1.18 4.22
CA MET A 44 6.01 -0.61 4.20
C MET A 44 5.46 -0.42 5.61
N GLU A 45 5.30 -1.51 6.36
CA GLU A 45 4.84 -1.48 7.76
C GLU A 45 5.48 -2.62 8.57
N PHE A 46 6.04 -2.30 9.70
CA PHE A 46 6.69 -3.28 10.59
C PHE A 46 6.80 -2.77 12.03
N VAL A 47 7.07 -3.69 12.95
CA VAL A 47 7.48 -3.32 14.31
C VAL A 47 8.99 -3.12 14.29
N ASN A 48 9.44 -1.88 14.56
CA ASN A 48 10.86 -1.56 14.62
C ASN A 48 11.50 -2.31 15.81
N PRO A 49 12.49 -3.19 15.58
CA PRO A 49 13.02 -4.04 16.64
C PRO A 49 13.82 -3.27 17.71
N GLN A 50 14.35 -2.08 17.38
CA GLN A 50 15.08 -1.24 18.33
C GLN A 50 14.14 -0.38 19.18
N LYS A 51 13.01 0.06 18.63
CA LYS A 51 12.07 0.98 19.27
C LYS A 51 10.87 0.27 19.90
N GLY A 52 10.52 -0.95 19.43
CA GLY A 52 9.29 -1.64 19.80
C GLY A 52 8.00 -0.99 19.33
N THR A 53 8.08 -0.02 18.41
CA THR A 53 6.95 0.73 17.86
C THR A 53 6.75 0.43 16.39
N LEU A 54 5.55 0.74 15.86
CA LEU A 54 5.27 0.69 14.44
C LEU A 54 6.16 1.69 13.70
N ASP A 55 6.68 1.27 12.56
CA ASP A 55 7.53 2.06 11.68
C ASP A 55 7.29 1.63 10.22
N GLY A 56 7.68 2.44 9.25
CA GLY A 56 7.55 2.13 7.84
C GLY A 56 6.92 3.25 7.02
N PHE A 57 6.98 3.08 5.69
CA PHE A 57 6.41 4.05 4.76
C PHE A 57 4.90 4.23 4.96
N ASP A 58 4.16 3.14 5.15
CA ASP A 58 2.71 3.16 5.38
C ASP A 58 2.34 3.91 6.65
N ILE A 59 3.15 3.76 7.69
CA ILE A 59 2.95 4.48 8.96
C ILE A 59 3.18 5.98 8.78
N ASP A 60 4.28 6.34 8.12
CA ASP A 60 4.65 7.73 7.90
C ASP A 60 3.66 8.47 6.98
N ILE A 61 3.27 7.86 5.85
CA ILE A 61 2.34 8.49 4.91
C ILE A 61 0.93 8.62 5.51
N ALA A 62 0.47 7.63 6.28
CA ALA A 62 -0.81 7.71 6.98
C ALA A 62 -0.82 8.84 8.01
N ASN A 63 0.27 9.03 8.76
CA ASN A 63 0.42 10.14 9.69
C ASN A 63 0.44 11.51 8.96
N ALA A 64 1.11 11.61 7.82
CA ALA A 64 1.14 12.83 7.01
C ALA A 64 -0.25 13.20 6.49
N ILE A 65 -1.01 12.21 5.98
CA ILE A 65 -2.40 12.38 5.52
C ILE A 65 -3.31 12.79 6.68
N ALA A 66 -3.27 12.08 7.80
CA ALA A 66 -4.09 12.39 8.98
C ALA A 66 -3.83 13.82 9.48
N LYS A 67 -2.57 14.27 9.47
CA LYS A 67 -2.20 15.65 9.81
C LYS A 67 -2.85 16.68 8.88
N LYS A 68 -2.94 16.42 7.57
CA LYS A 68 -3.67 17.30 6.62
C LYS A 68 -5.17 17.38 6.93
N LEU A 69 -5.73 16.28 7.44
CA LEU A 69 -7.15 16.19 7.82
C LEU A 69 -7.43 16.65 9.27
N ASN A 70 -6.43 17.13 10.01
CA ASN A 70 -6.51 17.46 11.45
C ASN A 70 -7.02 16.28 12.30
N LEU A 71 -6.60 15.06 11.98
CA LEU A 71 -6.94 13.83 12.69
C LEU A 71 -5.72 13.27 13.43
N ASN A 72 -5.96 12.59 14.55
CA ASN A 72 -4.98 11.74 15.20
C ASN A 72 -5.06 10.32 14.61
N THR A 73 -3.93 9.64 14.49
CA THR A 73 -3.89 8.24 14.01
C THR A 73 -3.98 7.26 15.16
N LEU A 74 -4.77 6.18 14.98
CA LEU A 74 -4.75 4.99 15.83
C LEU A 74 -4.56 3.76 14.95
N PHE A 75 -3.39 3.13 15.03
CA PHE A 75 -3.12 1.90 14.29
C PHE A 75 -3.64 0.68 15.04
N VAL A 76 -4.43 -0.14 14.34
CA VAL A 76 -5.01 -1.39 14.83
C VAL A 76 -4.40 -2.54 14.03
N THR A 77 -3.62 -3.37 14.70
CA THR A 77 -2.89 -4.48 14.06
C THR A 77 -3.77 -5.72 13.96
N THR A 78 -3.76 -6.38 12.80
CA THR A 78 -4.42 -7.67 12.57
C THR A 78 -3.70 -8.45 11.46
N ALA A 79 -4.03 -9.72 11.28
CA ALA A 79 -3.46 -10.52 10.20
C ALA A 79 -3.94 -10.00 8.83
N PHE A 80 -3.08 -10.05 7.81
CA PHE A 80 -3.36 -9.49 6.48
C PHE A 80 -4.67 -10.01 5.88
N GLN A 81 -4.94 -11.32 5.99
CA GLN A 81 -6.18 -11.94 5.51
C GLN A 81 -7.45 -11.43 6.22
N GLU A 82 -7.32 -10.85 7.42
CA GLU A 82 -8.43 -10.35 8.21
C GLU A 82 -8.69 -8.85 8.00
N LEU A 83 -7.79 -8.13 7.32
CA LEU A 83 -7.94 -6.69 7.08
C LEU A 83 -9.27 -6.34 6.41
N PRO A 84 -9.69 -7.01 5.31
CA PRO A 84 -10.96 -6.69 4.65
C PRO A 84 -12.18 -6.92 5.56
N SER A 85 -12.24 -8.04 6.28
CA SER A 85 -13.35 -8.33 7.19
C SER A 85 -13.36 -7.40 8.41
N SER A 86 -12.19 -7.02 8.92
CA SER A 86 -12.04 -6.04 10.01
C SER A 86 -12.55 -4.66 9.58
N LEU A 87 -12.26 -4.24 8.34
CA LEU A 87 -12.80 -2.99 7.78
C LEU A 87 -14.33 -3.06 7.69
N GLN A 88 -14.89 -4.13 7.11
CA GLN A 88 -16.34 -4.28 6.93
C GLN A 88 -17.09 -4.31 8.28
N THR A 89 -16.51 -4.90 9.31
CA THR A 89 -17.10 -4.96 10.65
C THR A 89 -16.86 -3.70 11.50
N GLY A 90 -16.23 -2.66 10.94
CA GLY A 90 -16.03 -1.37 11.61
C GLY A 90 -14.97 -1.40 12.72
N ARG A 91 -13.95 -2.25 12.61
CA ARG A 91 -12.79 -2.24 13.51
C ARG A 91 -11.78 -1.15 13.17
N GLY A 92 -11.84 -0.60 11.95
CA GLY A 92 -11.06 0.53 11.47
C GLY A 92 -11.81 1.34 10.43
N ASP A 93 -11.36 2.56 10.21
CA ASP A 93 -11.90 3.50 9.22
C ASP A 93 -11.32 3.24 7.84
N MET A 94 -10.05 2.81 7.77
CA MET A 94 -9.33 2.48 6.54
C MET A 94 -8.29 1.38 6.77
N ILE A 95 -7.81 0.82 5.67
CA ILE A 95 -6.65 -0.09 5.62
C ILE A 95 -5.49 0.65 4.98
N ILE A 96 -4.28 0.50 5.54
CA ILE A 96 -3.01 0.73 4.87
C ILE A 96 -2.04 -0.36 5.27
N SER A 97 -1.64 -1.22 4.30
CA SER A 97 -0.84 -2.41 4.60
C SER A 97 -0.30 -3.08 3.32
N GLY A 98 0.38 -2.32 2.46
CA GLY A 98 0.93 -2.85 1.21
C GLY A 98 -0.09 -3.67 0.40
N MET A 99 -1.36 -3.25 0.38
CA MET A 99 -2.44 -4.02 -0.21
C MET A 99 -2.66 -3.60 -1.66
N SER A 100 -2.44 -4.52 -2.61
CA SER A 100 -2.71 -4.25 -4.03
C SER A 100 -4.18 -3.88 -4.25
N ASP A 101 -4.42 -2.80 -4.99
CA ASP A 101 -5.70 -2.54 -5.64
C ASP A 101 -5.90 -3.55 -6.76
N ASN A 102 -7.08 -4.15 -6.85
CA ASN A 102 -7.49 -5.02 -7.95
C ASN A 102 -9.01 -5.14 -8.02
N THR A 103 -9.53 -5.54 -9.17
CA THR A 103 -10.97 -5.64 -9.43
C THR A 103 -11.70 -6.59 -8.48
N LYS A 104 -11.05 -7.66 -8.01
CA LYS A 104 -11.63 -8.62 -7.06
C LYS A 104 -11.86 -7.96 -5.69
N ARG A 105 -10.90 -7.19 -5.19
CA ARG A 105 -11.03 -6.45 -3.93
C ARG A 105 -11.96 -5.26 -4.08
N GLN A 106 -11.92 -4.57 -5.23
CA GLN A 106 -12.83 -3.47 -5.55
C GLN A 106 -14.30 -3.88 -5.55
N ALA A 107 -14.64 -5.16 -5.68
CA ALA A 107 -16.01 -5.64 -5.52
C ALA A 107 -16.60 -5.35 -4.11
N SER A 108 -15.76 -5.33 -3.06
CA SER A 108 -16.15 -5.18 -1.66
C SER A 108 -15.66 -3.91 -0.97
N MET A 109 -14.62 -3.23 -1.48
CA MET A 109 -14.06 -2.00 -0.91
C MET A 109 -13.58 -1.07 -2.02
N ASP A 110 -13.39 0.21 -1.70
CA ASP A 110 -12.74 1.17 -2.59
C ASP A 110 -11.28 1.37 -2.17
N PHE A 111 -10.47 1.85 -3.12
CA PHE A 111 -9.06 2.11 -2.90
C PHE A 111 -8.68 3.55 -3.25
N VAL A 112 -7.67 4.07 -2.57
CA VAL A 112 -6.89 5.25 -2.98
C VAL A 112 -5.46 4.78 -3.19
N ASP A 113 -5.01 4.73 -4.44
CA ASP A 113 -3.66 4.29 -4.81
C ASP A 113 -2.63 5.31 -4.38
N TYR A 114 -1.56 4.84 -3.71
CA TYR A 114 -0.57 5.72 -3.09
C TYR A 114 0.89 5.38 -3.40
N ILE A 115 1.16 4.19 -3.96
CA ILE A 115 2.52 3.75 -4.33
C ILE A 115 2.43 2.63 -5.37
N THR A 116 3.40 2.57 -6.30
CA THR A 116 3.53 1.44 -7.22
C THR A 116 4.32 0.31 -6.58
N SER A 117 4.02 -0.91 -6.99
CA SER A 117 4.72 -2.13 -6.59
C SER A 117 4.88 -3.05 -7.80
N GLY A 118 5.45 -4.22 -7.60
CA GLY A 118 5.50 -5.28 -8.61
C GLY A 118 5.94 -6.60 -7.99
N PRO A 119 5.16 -7.68 -8.17
CA PRO A 119 5.57 -9.00 -7.70
C PRO A 119 6.81 -9.46 -8.44
N ILE A 120 7.90 -9.70 -7.72
CA ILE A 120 9.16 -10.21 -8.26
C ILE A 120 9.52 -11.53 -7.61
N LEU A 121 10.17 -12.39 -8.41
CA LEU A 121 10.72 -13.66 -7.94
C LEU A 121 12.15 -13.46 -7.44
N PHE A 122 12.51 -14.14 -6.38
CA PHE A 122 13.87 -14.16 -5.85
C PHE A 122 14.18 -15.50 -5.19
N THR A 123 15.48 -15.79 -5.09
CA THR A 123 15.99 -17.03 -4.48
C THR A 123 17.17 -16.74 -3.56
N VAL A 124 17.66 -17.76 -2.85
CA VAL A 124 18.92 -17.65 -2.10
C VAL A 124 20.11 -17.57 -3.07
N LYS A 125 21.17 -16.84 -2.70
CA LYS A 125 22.38 -16.65 -3.53
C LYS A 125 23.01 -17.98 -3.97
N ALA A 126 22.90 -19.02 -3.15
CA ALA A 126 23.40 -20.36 -3.49
C ALA A 126 22.75 -20.95 -4.76
N ASN A 127 21.57 -20.50 -5.14
CA ASN A 127 20.83 -20.97 -6.32
C ASN A 127 20.96 -20.02 -7.52
N ALA A 128 21.75 -18.95 -7.42
CA ALA A 128 21.86 -17.90 -8.45
C ALA A 128 22.22 -18.44 -9.83
N ASP A 129 23.07 -19.46 -9.92
CA ASP A 129 23.45 -20.07 -11.20
C ASP A 129 22.36 -20.98 -11.79
N GLN A 130 21.43 -21.45 -10.99
CA GLN A 130 20.32 -22.31 -11.41
C GLN A 130 19.13 -21.51 -11.93
N TYR A 131 18.87 -20.31 -11.37
CA TYR A 131 17.70 -19.49 -11.64
C TYR A 131 18.10 -18.06 -12.02
N LYS A 132 18.46 -17.87 -13.31
CA LYS A 132 18.89 -16.55 -13.85
C LYS A 132 17.74 -15.73 -14.42
N LYS A 133 16.71 -16.41 -14.89
CA LYS A 133 15.49 -15.79 -15.46
C LYS A 133 14.25 -16.55 -14.99
N THR A 134 13.10 -15.90 -15.06
CA THR A 134 11.83 -16.45 -14.56
C THR A 134 11.48 -17.80 -15.19
N GLU A 135 11.83 -18.04 -16.48
CA GLU A 135 11.59 -19.31 -17.17
C GLU A 135 12.37 -20.50 -16.59
N ASP A 136 13.43 -20.27 -15.84
CA ASP A 136 14.21 -21.33 -15.18
C ASP A 136 13.42 -21.94 -14.00
N LEU A 137 12.35 -21.25 -13.56
CA LEU A 137 11.44 -21.73 -12.53
C LEU A 137 10.26 -22.56 -13.06
N CYS A 138 10.16 -22.79 -14.38
CA CYS A 138 9.15 -23.70 -14.93
C CYS A 138 9.34 -25.11 -14.35
N GLY A 139 8.27 -25.69 -13.75
CA GLY A 139 8.30 -26.98 -13.07
C GLY A 139 8.89 -26.94 -11.66
N LYS A 140 9.27 -25.78 -11.15
CA LYS A 140 9.83 -25.57 -9.81
C LYS A 140 8.77 -25.11 -8.82
N THR A 141 9.09 -25.15 -7.52
CA THR A 141 8.18 -24.71 -6.45
C THR A 141 8.51 -23.28 -6.03
N VAL A 142 7.55 -22.38 -6.24
CA VAL A 142 7.59 -20.97 -5.82
C VAL A 142 6.63 -20.76 -4.67
N ALA A 143 7.08 -20.19 -3.57
CA ALA A 143 6.24 -19.88 -2.43
C ALA A 143 5.89 -18.39 -2.34
N GLY A 144 4.76 -18.09 -1.69
CA GLY A 144 4.34 -16.73 -1.37
C GLY A 144 3.19 -16.74 -0.36
N SER A 145 2.84 -15.59 0.19
CA SER A 145 1.68 -15.51 1.09
C SER A 145 0.37 -15.83 0.33
N ARG A 146 -0.41 -16.78 0.88
CA ARG A 146 -1.68 -17.23 0.25
C ARG A 146 -2.78 -16.19 0.26
N SER A 147 -2.66 -15.15 1.09
CA SER A 147 -3.67 -14.08 1.24
C SER A 147 -3.40 -12.88 0.34
N THR A 148 -2.37 -12.95 -0.51
CA THR A 148 -1.99 -11.91 -1.48
C THR A 148 -2.42 -12.29 -2.90
N THR A 149 -2.15 -11.38 -3.86
CA THR A 149 -2.32 -11.63 -5.31
C THR A 149 -1.19 -12.48 -5.91
N PHE A 150 -0.15 -12.80 -5.16
CA PHE A 150 1.07 -13.41 -5.67
C PHE A 150 0.83 -14.76 -6.36
N GLY A 151 -0.04 -15.61 -5.78
CA GLY A 151 -0.39 -16.90 -6.39
C GLY A 151 -1.03 -16.76 -7.76
N ASP A 152 -1.98 -15.83 -7.90
CA ASP A 152 -2.65 -15.54 -9.17
C ASP A 152 -1.65 -14.98 -10.20
N ASN A 153 -0.73 -14.09 -9.77
CA ASN A 153 0.30 -13.51 -10.64
C ASN A 153 1.29 -14.56 -11.13
N VAL A 154 1.79 -15.44 -10.25
CA VAL A 154 2.68 -16.55 -10.62
C VAL A 154 1.97 -17.51 -11.58
N LYS A 155 0.71 -17.85 -11.31
CA LYS A 155 -0.08 -18.72 -12.18
C LYS A 155 -0.26 -18.11 -13.57
N THR A 156 -0.70 -16.86 -13.66
CA THR A 156 -0.92 -16.16 -14.93
C THR A 156 0.37 -16.11 -15.75
N TRP A 157 1.48 -15.75 -15.12
CA TRP A 157 2.78 -15.72 -15.79
C TRP A 157 3.22 -17.12 -16.25
N SER A 158 3.06 -18.13 -15.40
CA SER A 158 3.41 -19.52 -15.68
C SER A 158 2.60 -20.11 -16.84
N ASP A 159 1.31 -19.86 -16.89
CA ASP A 159 0.43 -20.31 -17.99
C ASP A 159 0.92 -19.75 -19.33
N ALA A 160 1.25 -18.46 -19.38
CA ALA A 160 1.72 -17.79 -20.60
C ALA A 160 3.16 -18.16 -21.00
N ASN A 161 4.04 -18.39 -20.05
CA ASN A 161 5.50 -18.51 -20.33
C ASN A 161 6.09 -19.90 -20.12
N CYS A 162 5.41 -20.76 -19.36
CA CYS A 162 5.80 -22.17 -19.23
C CYS A 162 4.84 -23.06 -20.01
N VAL A 163 3.57 -23.10 -19.64
CA VAL A 163 2.58 -24.05 -20.18
C VAL A 163 2.37 -23.83 -21.68
N ALA A 164 2.15 -22.59 -22.11
CA ALA A 164 1.96 -22.26 -23.53
C ALA A 164 3.21 -22.60 -24.40
N LYS A 165 4.38 -22.75 -23.76
CA LYS A 165 5.65 -23.14 -24.42
C LYS A 165 6.01 -24.61 -24.21
N GLY A 166 5.05 -25.44 -23.76
CA GLY A 166 5.24 -26.88 -23.55
C GLY A 166 6.12 -27.29 -22.38
N LYS A 167 6.35 -26.36 -21.42
CA LYS A 167 7.10 -26.62 -20.19
C LYS A 167 6.13 -26.90 -19.04
N PRO A 168 6.56 -27.61 -17.97
CA PRO A 168 5.75 -27.77 -16.77
C PRO A 168 5.41 -26.43 -16.13
N ALA A 169 4.21 -26.30 -15.55
CA ALA A 169 3.81 -25.11 -14.82
C ALA A 169 4.68 -24.90 -13.56
N ILE A 170 4.82 -23.66 -13.11
CA ILE A 170 5.35 -23.36 -11.80
C ILE A 170 4.36 -23.87 -10.76
N ASN A 171 4.84 -24.63 -9.75
CA ASN A 171 4.03 -25.05 -8.61
C ASN A 171 4.03 -23.96 -7.55
N PHE A 172 2.89 -23.28 -7.35
CA PHE A 172 2.78 -22.26 -6.32
C PHE A 172 2.37 -22.85 -4.97
N GLU A 173 3.17 -22.58 -3.93
CA GLU A 173 2.90 -23.00 -2.56
C GLU A 173 2.51 -21.79 -1.70
N GLY A 174 1.26 -21.77 -1.24
CA GLY A 174 0.71 -20.69 -0.41
C GLY A 174 1.08 -20.83 1.07
N THR A 175 1.92 -19.96 1.59
CA THR A 175 2.31 -19.90 3.02
C THR A 175 1.36 -19.02 3.85
N THR A 176 1.49 -19.04 5.17
CA THR A 176 0.72 -18.19 6.08
C THR A 176 0.99 -16.70 5.84
N ASP A 177 2.25 -16.36 5.59
CA ASP A 177 2.71 -15.00 5.34
C ASP A 177 4.05 -15.02 4.57
N SER A 178 4.55 -13.84 4.22
CA SER A 178 5.80 -13.68 3.45
C SER A 178 7.05 -14.09 4.24
N ASN A 179 7.03 -14.00 5.58
CA ASN A 179 8.16 -14.43 6.41
C ASN A 179 8.30 -15.97 6.38
N ALA A 180 7.17 -16.68 6.47
CA ALA A 180 7.13 -18.15 6.36
C ALA A 180 7.62 -18.63 4.98
N ALA A 181 7.28 -17.91 3.89
CA ALA A 181 7.80 -18.21 2.56
C ALA A 181 9.32 -18.06 2.49
N ARG A 182 9.87 -16.93 2.95
CA ARG A 182 11.32 -16.69 2.96
C ARG A 182 12.07 -17.71 3.83
N LEU A 183 11.54 -17.99 5.02
CA LEU A 183 12.15 -19.00 5.88
C LEU A 183 12.17 -20.38 5.23
N GLY A 184 11.07 -20.80 4.60
CA GLY A 184 10.99 -22.07 3.88
C GLY A 184 11.98 -22.14 2.72
N MET A 185 12.19 -21.07 1.98
CA MET A 185 13.20 -21.00 0.92
C MET A 185 14.63 -21.11 1.50
N LYS A 186 14.95 -20.37 2.56
CA LYS A 186 16.26 -20.48 3.25
C LYS A 186 16.54 -21.91 3.75
N GLN A 187 15.50 -22.68 4.07
CA GLN A 187 15.56 -24.07 4.48
C GLN A 187 15.55 -25.08 3.32
N GLY A 188 15.54 -24.60 2.05
CA GLY A 188 15.52 -25.46 0.87
C GLY A 188 14.18 -26.13 0.58
N ARG A 189 13.07 -25.70 1.20
CA ARG A 189 11.74 -26.25 0.92
C ARG A 189 11.13 -25.71 -0.37
N TYR A 190 11.54 -24.53 -0.81
CA TYR A 190 11.07 -23.85 -2.00
C TYR A 190 12.25 -23.39 -2.84
N ASP A 191 12.11 -23.46 -4.16
CA ASP A 191 13.14 -23.04 -5.11
C ASP A 191 13.29 -21.51 -5.17
N ALA A 192 12.14 -20.80 -5.08
CA ALA A 192 12.08 -19.34 -5.06
C ALA A 192 10.87 -18.84 -4.25
N VAL A 193 10.84 -17.54 -4.00
CA VAL A 193 9.72 -16.84 -3.37
C VAL A 193 9.29 -15.68 -4.25
N VAL A 194 7.98 -15.38 -4.26
CA VAL A 194 7.43 -14.16 -4.86
C VAL A 194 7.05 -13.18 -3.76
N GLN A 195 7.44 -11.89 -3.95
CA GLN A 195 7.14 -10.80 -3.03
C GLN A 195 7.18 -9.46 -3.79
N GLY A 196 6.70 -8.37 -3.18
CA GLY A 196 6.85 -7.04 -3.76
C GLY A 196 8.32 -6.62 -3.86
N ILE A 197 8.67 -5.97 -4.96
CA ILE A 197 10.06 -5.55 -5.24
C ILE A 197 10.59 -4.60 -4.16
N GLU A 198 9.73 -3.75 -3.60
CA GLU A 198 10.06 -2.81 -2.53
C GLU A 198 10.53 -3.53 -1.26
N THR A 199 9.91 -4.66 -0.91
CA THR A 199 10.24 -5.41 0.29
C THR A 199 11.50 -6.24 0.12
N ILE A 200 11.72 -6.85 -1.05
CA ILE A 200 12.94 -7.63 -1.27
C ILE A 200 14.16 -6.73 -1.40
N ALA A 201 14.04 -5.54 -2.02
CA ALA A 201 15.13 -4.57 -2.06
C ALA A 201 15.56 -4.15 -0.64
N TYR A 202 14.59 -3.93 0.25
CA TYR A 202 14.87 -3.64 1.65
C TYR A 202 15.52 -4.83 2.37
N GLN A 203 15.03 -6.06 2.18
CA GLN A 203 15.64 -7.26 2.78
C GLN A 203 17.07 -7.46 2.30
N MET A 204 17.34 -7.25 1.01
CA MET A 204 18.70 -7.33 0.46
C MET A 204 19.65 -6.29 1.06
N SER A 205 19.15 -5.11 1.44
CA SER A 205 19.95 -4.10 2.14
C SER A 205 20.30 -4.50 3.57
N LEU A 206 19.44 -5.27 4.24
CA LEU A 206 19.65 -5.77 5.61
C LEU A 206 20.49 -7.05 5.65
N GLU A 207 20.34 -7.90 4.64
CA GLU A 207 21.03 -9.20 4.51
C GLU A 207 21.80 -9.24 3.19
N PRO A 208 22.91 -8.47 3.05
CA PRO A 208 23.71 -8.48 1.83
C PRO A 208 24.16 -9.91 1.48
N ASP A 209 24.16 -10.21 0.19
CA ASP A 209 24.60 -11.49 -0.33
C ASP A 209 23.76 -12.74 0.05
N THR A 210 22.57 -12.54 0.64
CA THR A 210 21.68 -13.66 0.98
C THR A 210 20.74 -14.02 -0.17
N PHE A 211 20.22 -13.02 -0.90
CA PHE A 211 19.21 -13.19 -1.94
C PHE A 211 19.68 -12.67 -3.29
N VAL A 212 19.08 -13.22 -4.35
CA VAL A 212 19.22 -12.73 -5.72
C VAL A 212 17.83 -12.69 -6.37
N LEU A 213 17.59 -11.67 -7.17
CA LEU A 213 16.37 -11.57 -7.99
C LEU A 213 16.42 -12.59 -9.13
N VAL A 214 15.24 -13.07 -9.54
CA VAL A 214 15.09 -14.03 -10.66
C VAL A 214 14.21 -13.39 -11.73
N GLY A 215 14.82 -12.90 -12.80
CA GLY A 215 14.14 -12.22 -13.90
C GLY A 215 13.60 -10.84 -13.53
N ASP A 216 12.63 -10.39 -14.33
CA ASP A 216 11.94 -9.11 -14.15
C ASP A 216 10.66 -9.29 -13.32
N PRO A 217 10.05 -8.19 -12.83
CA PRO A 217 8.74 -8.24 -12.16
C PRO A 217 7.68 -8.92 -13.02
N LEU A 218 6.83 -9.75 -12.41
CA LEU A 218 5.78 -10.52 -13.11
C LEU A 218 4.68 -9.62 -13.68
N LEU A 219 4.48 -8.44 -13.07
CA LEU A 219 3.59 -7.37 -13.52
C LEU A 219 4.33 -6.03 -13.44
N SER A 220 4.08 -5.16 -14.41
CA SER A 220 4.71 -3.83 -14.50
C SER A 220 3.91 -2.71 -13.83
N ASN A 221 2.63 -2.93 -13.49
CA ASN A 221 1.70 -1.88 -13.05
C ASN A 221 0.85 -2.34 -11.84
N ASP A 222 1.46 -2.98 -10.85
CA ASP A 222 0.78 -3.23 -9.59
C ASP A 222 0.84 -1.95 -8.73
N THR A 223 -0.28 -1.58 -8.12
CA THR A 223 -0.36 -0.44 -7.19
C THR A 223 -0.88 -0.90 -5.85
N PHE A 224 -0.31 -0.36 -4.78
CA PHE A 224 -0.92 -0.50 -3.46
C PHE A 224 -1.88 0.65 -3.21
N GLY A 225 -3.06 0.29 -2.68
CA GLY A 225 -4.11 1.23 -2.35
C GLY A 225 -4.49 1.18 -0.87
N MET A 226 -4.82 2.33 -0.32
CA MET A 226 -5.49 2.45 0.96
C MET A 226 -6.94 2.00 0.79
N GLY A 227 -7.40 1.03 1.60
CA GLY A 227 -8.72 0.43 1.47
C GLY A 227 -9.79 1.12 2.30
N PHE A 228 -10.98 1.34 1.73
CA PHE A 228 -12.13 1.98 2.37
C PHE A 228 -13.40 1.17 2.18
N LYS A 229 -14.35 1.30 3.12
CA LYS A 229 -15.72 0.80 2.89
C LYS A 229 -16.37 1.57 1.75
N LYS A 230 -17.12 0.89 0.90
CA LYS A 230 -17.82 1.51 -0.24
C LYS A 230 -18.84 2.58 0.16
N ASP A 231 -19.42 2.46 1.34
CA ASP A 231 -20.39 3.40 1.88
C ASP A 231 -19.73 4.62 2.58
N ASN A 232 -18.39 4.70 2.60
CA ASN A 232 -17.65 5.81 3.20
C ASN A 232 -16.84 6.61 2.15
N ALA A 233 -17.50 6.99 1.06
CA ALA A 233 -16.89 7.80 0.00
C ALA A 233 -16.33 9.15 0.52
N ALA A 234 -16.98 9.75 1.53
CA ALA A 234 -16.53 11.01 2.09
C ALA A 234 -15.12 10.92 2.69
N LEU A 235 -14.82 9.85 3.45
CA LEU A 235 -13.48 9.64 4.00
C LEU A 235 -12.48 9.29 2.90
N ARG A 236 -12.85 8.39 1.97
CA ARG A 236 -12.01 8.03 0.82
C ARG A 236 -11.55 9.25 0.04
N ASP A 237 -12.49 10.12 -0.34
CA ASP A 237 -12.21 11.30 -1.15
C ASP A 237 -11.41 12.36 -0.37
N ALA A 238 -11.66 12.50 0.93
CA ALA A 238 -10.87 13.36 1.80
C ALA A 238 -9.41 12.86 1.92
N VAL A 239 -9.21 11.55 2.07
CA VAL A 239 -7.86 10.93 2.10
C VAL A 239 -7.16 11.10 0.74
N ALA A 240 -7.87 10.92 -0.38
CA ALA A 240 -7.30 11.16 -1.71
C ALA A 240 -6.83 12.62 -1.87
N GLY A 241 -7.66 13.59 -1.49
CA GLY A 241 -7.28 15.01 -1.51
C GLY A 241 -6.09 15.32 -0.60
N ALA A 242 -6.06 14.75 0.60
CA ALA A 242 -4.95 14.92 1.53
C ALA A 242 -3.64 14.28 1.01
N LEU A 243 -3.72 13.13 0.33
CA LEU A 243 -2.56 12.53 -0.34
C LEU A 243 -2.01 13.43 -1.44
N ASP A 244 -2.88 14.01 -2.28
CA ASP A 244 -2.47 14.98 -3.31
C ASP A 244 -1.78 16.21 -2.71
N GLU A 245 -2.25 16.70 -1.55
CA GLU A 245 -1.57 17.78 -0.83
C GLU A 245 -0.18 17.37 -0.31
N VAL A 246 -0.05 16.14 0.24
CA VAL A 246 1.22 15.59 0.74
C VAL A 246 2.21 15.35 -0.43
N ILE A 247 1.71 14.97 -1.61
CA ILE A 247 2.52 14.87 -2.83
C ILE A 247 2.99 16.27 -3.26
N LYS A 248 2.08 17.23 -3.32
CA LYS A 248 2.34 18.58 -3.80
C LYS A 248 3.30 19.37 -2.91
N ASP A 249 3.25 19.20 -1.59
CA ASP A 249 4.13 19.93 -0.66
C ASP A 249 5.52 19.31 -0.50
N GLY A 250 5.78 18.18 -1.17
CA GLY A 250 7.07 17.50 -1.18
C GLY A 250 7.26 16.47 -0.05
N THR A 251 6.36 16.40 0.93
CA THR A 251 6.45 15.44 2.04
C THR A 251 6.49 14.00 1.54
N TYR A 252 5.68 13.68 0.53
CA TYR A 252 5.66 12.34 -0.10
C TYR A 252 7.03 11.94 -0.66
N ALA A 253 7.67 12.85 -1.39
CA ALA A 253 9.00 12.60 -1.97
C ALA A 253 10.08 12.39 -0.89
N GLU A 254 10.00 13.13 0.22
CA GLU A 254 10.90 12.95 1.36
C GLU A 254 10.69 11.58 2.02
N LEU A 255 9.44 11.14 2.19
CA LEU A 255 9.12 9.82 2.76
C LEU A 255 9.59 8.68 1.84
N LEU A 256 9.37 8.78 0.53
CA LEU A 256 9.90 7.81 -0.44
C LEU A 256 11.43 7.72 -0.35
N LYS A 257 12.12 8.85 -0.26
CA LYS A 257 13.58 8.88 -0.11
C LYS A 257 14.03 8.24 1.22
N LYS A 258 13.34 8.55 2.32
CA LYS A 258 13.60 7.96 3.65
C LYS A 258 13.57 6.44 3.61
N TRP A 259 12.63 5.86 2.88
CA TRP A 259 12.40 4.42 2.84
C TRP A 259 13.00 3.71 1.62
N GLY A 260 13.73 4.43 0.74
CA GLY A 260 14.35 3.86 -0.46
C GLY A 260 13.37 3.50 -1.57
N LEU A 261 12.19 4.15 -1.61
CA LEU A 261 11.07 3.86 -2.49
C LEU A 261 10.88 4.86 -3.63
N VAL A 262 11.92 5.65 -3.97
CA VAL A 262 11.82 6.76 -4.95
C VAL A 262 11.30 6.28 -6.31
N HIS A 263 11.61 5.06 -6.71
CA HIS A 263 11.17 4.48 -8.00
C HIS A 263 9.72 3.97 -7.98
N ASN A 264 9.09 3.96 -6.81
CA ASN A 264 7.72 3.48 -6.61
C ASN A 264 6.69 4.62 -6.57
N ALA A 265 7.10 5.86 -6.84
CA ALA A 265 6.26 7.05 -6.74
C ALA A 265 5.04 6.99 -7.66
N VAL A 266 3.91 7.50 -7.16
CA VAL A 266 2.75 7.89 -7.96
C VAL A 266 2.74 9.41 -8.15
N GLU A 267 2.18 9.89 -9.27
CA GLU A 267 2.11 11.32 -9.56
C GLU A 267 0.97 12.01 -8.79
N LYS A 268 -0.08 11.28 -8.48
CA LYS A 268 -1.30 11.76 -7.79
C LYS A 268 -2.05 10.59 -7.17
N ALA A 269 -2.95 10.91 -6.26
CA ALA A 269 -3.95 9.95 -5.77
C ALA A 269 -4.88 9.51 -6.91
N VAL A 270 -5.16 8.20 -6.99
CA VAL A 270 -6.13 7.64 -7.94
C VAL A 270 -7.10 6.76 -7.16
N VAL A 271 -8.40 6.98 -7.37
CA VAL A 271 -9.44 6.14 -6.77
C VAL A 271 -9.73 4.96 -7.70
N ASN A 272 -9.59 3.73 -7.19
CA ASN A 272 -9.84 2.49 -7.93
C ASN A 272 -9.12 2.49 -9.30
N GLY A 273 -7.79 2.71 -9.29
CA GLY A 273 -7.00 2.93 -10.50
C GLY A 273 -6.84 1.70 -11.39
N VAL A 274 -6.94 0.50 -10.83
CA VAL A 274 -6.90 -0.75 -11.59
C VAL A 274 -8.29 -1.05 -12.17
N LYS A 275 -8.32 -1.35 -13.50
CA LYS A 275 -9.54 -1.63 -14.25
C LYS A 275 -9.57 -3.05 -14.79
#